data_8b41a188f2bdad4e168bce154bfe6424
#
_entry.id   8b41a188f2bdad4e168bce154bfe6424
#
_cell.length_a   1.000
_cell.length_b   1.000
_cell.length_c   1.000
_cell.angle_alpha   90.00
_cell.angle_beta   90.00
_cell.angle_gamma   90.00
#
_symmetry.space_group_name_H-M   'P 1'
#
loop_
_entity.id
_entity.type
_entity.pdbx_description
1 polymer ?
#
loop_
_entity_poly.entity_id
_entity_poly.type
_entity_poly.pdbx_seq_one_letter_code
_entity_poly.pdbx_strand_id
1 'polypeptide(L)'
;MRRVTINNFRCYDSISIDFRRGINLLIGDNSVGKTSLLRACNLVMNAFFCGYSDENTKWKSAEDDDFREIKNDDVATDELPINIAFELDEIDCPVITLEDGSVKHLSDNEPLLREFGYPTLYIEKRSKKNARNLVSGLLPLRNYASLLQKNSHSIIDGTAVQRNALPLFAYFTTEDIHTVRKFDKEKRSFKKYPQKPSFGYFENFDCKGLLDCWLKRLLVLKEAKKGEQEIECVRKAVVSALGPDGCSIIEDMKVRDNDNEVYFIFCDGREVRSDLLSDGYRRLVSIVIDLAFRCALLNKVMYGDEAYKQTHGTVIIDEIDEHLHPELQVRILKALHNTFPNIQFIVSTHAPLVMSSVENSPENVVYKLEYKDGIYSHKELNTYGLDVNLLLKEQMKVAVRDTKASKLFEQVDLYLKEKDLAKAKAILTELEMITDPQQPELVRLRAIINRIELIGR
;
A
#
# COMPACT_ATOMS: atom_id res chain seq x y z
N MET A 1 -7.44 10.18 4.21
CA MET A 1 -6.34 10.99 4.81
C MET A 1 -5.92 12.06 3.80
N ARG A 2 -5.90 13.35 4.21
CA ARG A 2 -5.60 14.47 3.29
C ARG A 2 -4.17 14.98 3.48
N ARG A 3 -3.77 15.26 4.73
CA ARG A 3 -2.42 15.77 5.06
C ARG A 3 -1.92 15.11 6.31
N VAL A 4 -0.62 14.86 6.37
CA VAL A 4 0.09 14.40 7.57
C VAL A 4 1.33 15.25 7.75
N THR A 5 1.48 15.84 8.93
CA THR A 5 2.66 16.60 9.36
C THR A 5 3.29 15.87 10.54
N ILE A 6 4.50 15.43 10.37
CA ILE A 6 5.25 14.60 11.33
C ILE A 6 6.35 15.44 11.93
N ASN A 7 6.45 15.43 13.26
CA ASN A 7 7.53 16.09 13.99
C ASN A 7 8.14 15.11 15.00
N ASN A 8 9.47 15.04 15.04
CA ASN A 8 10.26 14.22 15.97
C ASN A 8 9.86 12.72 15.96
N PHE A 9 9.78 12.13 14.79
CA PHE A 9 9.35 10.74 14.64
C PHE A 9 10.38 9.95 13.84
N ARG A 10 11.00 8.96 14.46
CA ARG A 10 12.05 8.12 13.85
C ARG A 10 13.14 8.97 13.20
N CYS A 11 13.29 8.89 11.87
CA CYS A 11 14.28 9.65 11.13
C CYS A 11 13.90 11.13 10.93
N TYR A 12 12.62 11.49 11.03
CA TYR A 12 12.12 12.81 10.69
C TYR A 12 12.24 13.83 11.83
N ASP A 13 12.86 14.97 11.55
CA ASP A 13 12.70 16.19 12.34
C ASP A 13 11.31 16.76 12.15
N SER A 14 11.01 17.08 10.90
CA SER A 14 9.73 17.57 10.45
C SER A 14 9.56 17.26 8.98
N ILE A 15 8.38 16.77 8.61
CA ILE A 15 7.95 16.62 7.22
C ILE A 15 6.43 16.77 7.17
N SER A 16 5.93 17.44 6.13
CA SER A 16 4.50 17.52 5.85
C SER A 16 4.22 17.03 4.44
N ILE A 17 3.22 16.17 4.28
CA ILE A 17 2.87 15.59 2.98
C ILE A 17 1.36 15.61 2.78
N ASP A 18 0.94 15.96 1.56
CA ASP A 18 -0.45 15.93 1.15
C ASP A 18 -0.74 14.63 0.40
N PHE A 19 -1.86 13.99 0.70
CA PHE A 19 -2.30 12.77 0.03
C PHE A 19 -3.50 13.02 -0.86
N ARG A 20 -3.58 12.29 -1.97
CA ARG A 20 -4.72 12.26 -2.90
C ARG A 20 -5.62 11.07 -2.61
N ARG A 21 -6.84 11.10 -3.13
CA ARG A 21 -7.88 10.09 -2.82
C ARG A 21 -7.58 8.70 -3.36
N GLY A 22 -6.90 8.59 -4.49
CA GLY A 22 -6.56 7.33 -5.14
C GLY A 22 -5.19 6.79 -4.71
N ILE A 23 -4.25 6.68 -5.65
CA ILE A 23 -2.93 6.08 -5.45
C ILE A 23 -1.91 7.17 -5.05
N ASN A 24 -1.26 6.98 -3.91
CA ASN A 24 -0.14 7.79 -3.45
C ASN A 24 1.10 6.90 -3.41
N LEU A 25 1.93 7.00 -4.44
CA LEU A 25 3.12 6.17 -4.57
C LEU A 25 4.34 6.89 -4.00
N LEU A 26 4.99 6.28 -3.04
CA LEU A 26 6.20 6.77 -2.38
C LEU A 26 7.43 6.07 -2.96
N ILE A 27 8.34 6.83 -3.54
CA ILE A 27 9.61 6.34 -4.08
C ILE A 27 10.79 7.06 -3.43
N GLY A 28 11.98 6.53 -3.59
CA GLY A 28 13.22 7.11 -3.06
C GLY A 28 14.22 6.04 -2.69
N ASP A 29 15.44 6.46 -2.41
CA ASP A 29 16.55 5.58 -2.03
C ASP A 29 16.26 4.83 -0.72
N ASN A 30 17.09 3.84 -0.40
CA ASN A 30 17.03 3.21 0.92
C ASN A 30 17.35 4.26 2.00
N SER A 31 16.71 4.13 3.14
CA SER A 31 16.91 4.99 4.32
C SER A 31 16.41 6.44 4.22
N VAL A 32 15.67 6.82 3.13
CA VAL A 32 15.03 8.16 3.05
C VAL A 32 13.74 8.28 3.86
N GLY A 33 13.38 7.25 4.63
CA GLY A 33 12.26 7.31 5.57
C GLY A 33 10.92 6.80 5.04
N LYS A 34 10.82 6.14 3.87
CA LYS A 34 9.53 5.62 3.34
C LYS A 34 8.73 4.83 4.38
N THR A 35 9.32 3.79 4.96
CA THR A 35 8.68 2.96 6.01
C THR A 35 8.34 3.77 7.25
N SER A 36 9.16 4.79 7.62
CA SER A 36 8.84 5.68 8.74
C SER A 36 7.62 6.54 8.47
N LEU A 37 7.46 7.06 7.25
CA LEU A 37 6.27 7.79 6.83
C LEU A 37 5.03 6.88 6.83
N LEU A 38 5.13 5.68 6.27
CA LEU A 38 4.05 4.68 6.29
C LEU A 38 3.67 4.31 7.72
N ARG A 39 4.62 4.17 8.62
CA ARG A 39 4.37 3.89 10.05
C ARG A 39 3.62 5.05 10.72
N ALA A 40 3.97 6.31 10.41
CA ALA A 40 3.23 7.47 10.91
C ALA A 40 1.79 7.49 10.37
N CYS A 41 1.58 7.22 9.08
CA CYS A 41 0.26 7.07 8.49
C CYS A 41 -0.55 5.93 9.15
N ASN A 42 0.11 4.82 9.49
CA ASN A 42 -0.50 3.72 10.23
C ASN A 42 -0.99 4.16 11.62
N LEU A 43 -0.20 4.98 12.36
CA LEU A 43 -0.64 5.55 13.63
C LEU A 43 -1.83 6.49 13.45
N VAL A 44 -1.88 7.26 12.37
CA VAL A 44 -3.03 8.12 12.04
C VAL A 44 -4.30 7.29 11.81
N MET A 45 -4.23 6.21 11.03
CA MET A 45 -5.38 5.30 10.86
C MET A 45 -5.80 4.67 12.20
N ASN A 46 -4.81 4.31 13.02
CA ASN A 46 -5.05 3.72 14.34
C ASN A 46 -5.76 4.69 15.30
N ALA A 47 -5.61 6.01 15.12
CA ALA A 47 -6.28 7.00 15.96
C ALA A 47 -7.81 6.89 15.95
N PHE A 48 -8.41 6.34 14.89
CA PHE A 48 -9.84 6.04 14.82
C PHE A 48 -10.31 5.17 16.01
N PHE A 49 -9.47 4.24 16.45
CA PHE A 49 -9.80 3.30 17.54
C PHE A 49 -9.72 3.91 18.95
N CYS A 50 -9.37 5.19 19.07
CA CYS A 50 -9.55 5.90 20.34
C CYS A 50 -11.02 6.07 20.72
N GLY A 51 -11.94 6.01 19.73
CA GLY A 51 -13.38 6.10 19.91
C GLY A 51 -14.17 4.85 19.52
N TYR A 52 -13.62 4.03 18.61
CA TYR A 52 -14.19 2.74 18.20
C TYR A 52 -13.42 1.60 18.88
N SER A 53 -13.93 1.06 19.98
CA SER A 53 -13.21 0.05 20.76
C SER A 53 -14.11 -1.12 21.14
N ASP A 54 -13.65 -2.35 20.85
CA ASP A 54 -14.24 -3.61 21.28
C ASP A 54 -13.17 -4.71 21.41
N GLU A 55 -13.59 -5.99 21.45
CA GLU A 55 -12.69 -7.14 21.54
C GLU A 55 -11.75 -7.32 20.35
N ASN A 56 -12.10 -6.78 19.16
CA ASN A 56 -11.36 -6.92 17.91
C ASN A 56 -10.46 -5.72 17.61
N THR A 57 -10.61 -4.64 18.37
CA THR A 57 -9.96 -3.36 18.09
C THR A 57 -9.17 -2.86 19.28
N LYS A 58 -7.95 -2.39 19.04
CA LYS A 58 -7.12 -1.78 20.09
C LYS A 58 -6.46 -0.53 19.53
N TRP A 59 -6.66 0.59 20.21
CA TRP A 59 -5.88 1.77 19.92
C TRP A 59 -4.43 1.58 20.38
N LYS A 60 -3.52 1.59 19.41
CA LYS A 60 -2.08 1.45 19.64
C LYS A 60 -1.44 2.83 19.77
N SER A 61 -0.58 2.99 20.76
CA SER A 61 0.28 4.14 20.93
C SER A 61 1.53 4.01 20.05
N ALA A 62 2.23 5.13 19.79
CA ALA A 62 3.59 5.08 19.29
C ALA A 62 4.47 4.25 20.24
N GLU A 63 5.36 3.45 19.68
CA GLU A 63 6.28 2.55 20.41
C GLU A 63 7.58 3.29 20.75
N ASP A 64 8.45 2.67 21.51
CA ASP A 64 9.71 3.29 21.94
C ASP A 64 10.67 3.53 20.75
N ASP A 65 10.65 2.63 19.76
CA ASP A 65 11.42 2.76 18.52
C ASP A 65 10.90 3.87 17.56
N ASP A 66 9.72 4.43 17.85
CA ASP A 66 9.16 5.53 17.09
C ASP A 66 9.70 6.89 17.53
N PHE A 67 10.39 6.96 18.70
CA PHE A 67 11.04 8.17 19.16
C PHE A 67 12.33 8.44 18.38
N ARG A 68 12.53 9.71 18.02
CA ARG A 68 13.79 10.15 17.44
C ARG A 68 14.85 10.28 18.52
N GLU A 69 15.99 9.67 18.30
CA GLU A 69 17.17 9.79 19.15
C GLU A 69 18.15 10.83 18.54
N ILE A 70 18.47 11.86 19.31
CA ILE A 70 19.54 12.80 18.96
C ILE A 70 20.77 12.36 19.74
N LYS A 71 21.81 11.92 19.03
CA LYS A 71 23.13 11.64 19.62
C LYS A 71 23.87 12.96 19.78
N ASN A 72 23.93 13.48 20.99
CA ASN A 72 24.89 14.52 21.38
C ASN A 72 26.08 13.83 22.01
N ASP A 73 27.31 14.22 21.61
CA ASP A 73 28.57 13.55 21.95
C ASP A 73 28.87 13.46 23.45
N ASP A 74 28.16 14.17 24.33
CA ASP A 74 28.53 14.31 25.75
C ASP A 74 27.40 14.19 26.79
N VAL A 75 26.12 14.01 26.43
CA VAL A 75 25.02 13.99 27.43
C VAL A 75 23.89 13.04 26.99
N ALA A 76 23.20 12.48 27.99
CA ALA A 76 22.04 11.63 27.85
C ALA A 76 21.10 12.07 26.69
N THR A 77 20.73 11.11 25.84
CA THR A 77 19.80 11.30 24.72
C THR A 77 18.54 12.01 25.18
N ASP A 78 18.34 13.26 24.78
CA ASP A 78 17.08 13.97 25.00
C ASP A 78 16.00 13.36 24.10
N GLU A 79 14.98 12.78 24.71
CA GLU A 79 13.81 12.28 24.00
C GLU A 79 12.92 13.47 23.60
N LEU A 80 12.79 13.72 22.30
CA LEU A 80 11.89 14.75 21.81
C LEU A 80 10.45 14.18 21.73
N PRO A 81 9.43 14.98 22.14
CA PRO A 81 8.03 14.55 22.04
C PRO A 81 7.63 14.33 20.59
N ILE A 82 6.99 13.17 20.33
CA ILE A 82 6.39 12.87 19.04
C ILE A 82 5.13 13.71 18.88
N ASN A 83 5.01 14.38 17.72
CA ASN A 83 3.78 15.04 17.31
C ASN A 83 3.47 14.69 15.85
N ILE A 84 2.31 14.08 15.60
CA ILE A 84 1.81 13.78 14.26
C ILE A 84 0.47 14.50 14.12
N ALA A 85 0.47 15.62 13.39
CA ALA A 85 -0.74 16.34 13.02
C ALA A 85 -1.28 15.80 11.70
N PHE A 86 -2.61 15.72 11.56
CA PHE A 86 -3.21 15.20 10.34
C PHE A 86 -4.59 15.81 10.07
N GLU A 87 -4.95 15.81 8.80
CA GLU A 87 -6.25 16.21 8.28
C GLU A 87 -6.89 15.03 7.56
N LEU A 88 -8.17 14.83 7.78
CA LEU A 88 -8.98 13.82 7.09
C LEU A 88 -9.80 14.47 5.99
N ASP A 89 -10.09 13.73 4.91
CA ASP A 89 -11.02 14.14 3.86
C ASP A 89 -12.45 13.67 4.19
N GLU A 90 -13.46 14.19 3.49
CA GLU A 90 -14.86 13.78 3.63
C GLU A 90 -15.09 12.27 3.44
N ILE A 91 -14.26 11.60 2.63
CA ILE A 91 -14.30 10.15 2.46
C ILE A 91 -13.93 9.43 3.75
N ASP A 92 -12.97 9.96 4.50
CA ASP A 92 -12.53 9.40 5.78
C ASP A 92 -13.47 9.80 6.94
N CYS A 93 -14.34 10.78 6.71
CA CYS A 93 -15.32 11.30 7.65
C CYS A 93 -16.72 11.27 7.04
N PRO A 94 -17.29 10.09 6.76
CA PRO A 94 -18.61 9.99 6.15
C PRO A 94 -19.69 10.57 7.05
N VAL A 95 -20.80 10.88 6.43
CA VAL A 95 -21.99 11.38 7.10
C VAL A 95 -22.56 10.29 8.01
N ILE A 96 -22.88 10.62 9.26
CA ILE A 96 -23.56 9.71 10.19
C ILE A 96 -25.05 9.94 10.13
N THR A 97 -25.81 8.90 9.79
CA THR A 97 -27.26 8.88 9.92
C THR A 97 -27.65 8.40 11.33
N LEU A 98 -28.33 9.24 12.09
CA LEU A 98 -28.79 8.91 13.44
C LEU A 98 -30.09 8.09 13.41
N GLU A 99 -30.53 7.64 14.61
CA GLU A 99 -31.77 6.83 14.74
C GLU A 99 -33.03 7.56 14.31
N ASP A 100 -33.07 8.88 14.49
CA ASP A 100 -34.19 9.75 14.09
C ASP A 100 -34.17 10.11 12.58
N GLY A 101 -33.23 9.52 11.80
CA GLY A 101 -33.05 9.81 10.38
C GLY A 101 -32.28 11.10 10.09
N SER A 102 -31.90 11.86 11.10
CA SER A 102 -31.09 13.07 10.92
C SER A 102 -29.66 12.71 10.52
N VAL A 103 -29.04 13.60 9.76
CA VAL A 103 -27.71 13.40 9.18
C VAL A 103 -26.73 14.33 9.88
N LYS A 104 -25.63 13.80 10.40
CA LYS A 104 -24.55 14.58 11.02
C LYS A 104 -23.23 14.36 10.31
N HIS A 105 -22.51 15.44 10.04
CA HIS A 105 -21.13 15.42 9.63
C HIS A 105 -20.20 15.50 10.85
N LEU A 106 -18.95 15.02 10.74
CA LEU A 106 -17.96 15.18 11.81
C LEU A 106 -17.80 16.66 12.21
N SER A 107 -17.81 17.54 11.21
CA SER A 107 -17.77 19.00 11.38
C SER A 107 -18.96 19.59 12.16
N ASP A 108 -20.11 18.93 12.20
CA ASP A 108 -21.31 19.44 12.85
C ASP A 108 -21.30 19.28 14.38
N ASN A 109 -20.39 18.44 14.89
CA ASN A 109 -20.29 18.17 16.34
C ASN A 109 -19.42 19.17 17.10
N GLU A 110 -18.69 20.06 16.38
CA GLU A 110 -17.89 21.11 17.00
C GLU A 110 -18.05 22.45 16.27
N PRO A 111 -18.66 23.49 16.94
CA PRO A 111 -18.85 24.79 16.33
C PRO A 111 -17.58 25.46 15.84
N LEU A 112 -16.43 25.19 16.48
CA LEU A 112 -15.12 25.71 16.12
C LEU A 112 -14.58 25.17 14.78
N LEU A 113 -15.07 24.04 14.30
CA LEU A 113 -14.57 23.40 13.07
C LEU A 113 -15.25 23.96 11.83
N ARG A 114 -16.45 24.57 11.98
CA ARG A 114 -17.17 25.21 10.86
C ARG A 114 -16.47 26.45 10.31
N GLU A 115 -15.72 27.15 11.14
CA GLU A 115 -15.00 28.38 10.73
C GLU A 115 -13.70 28.12 9.98
N PHE A 116 -13.06 26.97 10.18
CA PHE A 116 -11.68 26.70 9.72
C PHE A 116 -11.54 25.56 8.70
N GLY A 117 -12.62 24.96 8.24
CA GLY A 117 -12.58 23.80 7.34
C GLY A 117 -12.34 22.49 8.09
N TYR A 118 -11.60 21.54 7.47
CA TYR A 118 -11.28 20.25 8.10
C TYR A 118 -10.43 20.43 9.36
N PRO A 119 -10.81 19.78 10.48
CA PRO A 119 -10.06 19.90 11.72
C PRO A 119 -8.68 19.28 11.56
N THR A 120 -7.65 20.00 11.99
CA THR A 120 -6.34 19.42 12.19
C THR A 120 -6.35 18.62 13.48
N LEU A 121 -6.23 17.31 13.36
CA LEU A 121 -6.13 16.38 14.49
C LEU A 121 -4.66 16.12 14.77
N TYR A 122 -4.31 15.71 16.00
CA TYR A 122 -2.92 15.37 16.31
C TYR A 122 -2.80 14.25 17.34
N ILE A 123 -1.77 13.42 17.14
CA ILE A 123 -1.30 12.41 18.07
C ILE A 123 -0.04 12.97 18.73
N GLU A 124 -0.02 13.02 20.06
CA GLU A 124 1.13 13.47 20.85
C GLU A 124 1.54 12.39 21.84
N LYS A 125 2.84 12.05 21.88
CA LYS A 125 3.44 11.21 22.93
C LYS A 125 4.70 11.89 23.43
N ARG A 126 4.71 12.25 24.72
CA ARG A 126 5.74 13.13 25.31
C ARG A 126 7.04 12.43 25.65
N SER A 127 6.98 11.16 26.03
CA SER A 127 8.16 10.38 26.37
C SER A 127 7.92 8.88 26.28
N LYS A 128 8.97 8.07 26.20
CA LYS A 128 8.91 6.60 26.26
C LYS A 128 8.26 6.11 27.56
N LYS A 129 8.52 6.78 28.67
CA LYS A 129 7.98 6.42 30.01
C LYS A 129 6.46 6.65 30.14
N ASN A 130 5.88 7.55 29.35
CA ASN A 130 4.45 7.79 29.34
C ASN A 130 3.75 6.85 28.37
N ALA A 131 3.15 5.80 28.91
CA ALA A 131 2.47 4.77 28.12
C ALA A 131 1.23 5.27 27.34
N ARG A 132 0.73 6.50 27.58
CA ARG A 132 -0.51 7.00 27.00
C ARG A 132 -0.27 8.14 26.01
N ASN A 133 -0.86 8.03 24.82
CA ASN A 133 -1.04 9.16 23.92
C ASN A 133 -2.01 10.17 24.54
N LEU A 134 -1.79 11.44 24.27
CA LEU A 134 -2.75 12.48 24.65
C LEU A 134 -3.97 12.40 23.73
N VAL A 135 -5.14 12.29 24.34
CA VAL A 135 -6.43 12.18 23.61
C VAL A 135 -7.00 13.55 23.24
N SER A 136 -6.50 14.63 23.85
CA SER A 136 -7.04 15.98 23.64
C SER A 136 -7.09 16.40 22.18
N GLY A 137 -6.06 16.09 21.40
CA GLY A 137 -6.01 16.38 19.96
C GLY A 137 -6.87 15.46 19.09
N LEU A 138 -7.45 14.43 19.65
CA LEU A 138 -8.27 13.42 18.94
C LEU A 138 -9.75 13.46 19.33
N LEU A 139 -10.18 14.41 20.18
CA LEU A 139 -11.56 14.44 20.67
C LEU A 139 -12.63 14.43 19.56
N PRO A 140 -12.50 15.21 18.46
CA PRO A 140 -13.47 15.14 17.37
C PRO A 140 -13.56 13.77 16.74
N LEU A 141 -12.42 13.16 16.43
CA LEU A 141 -12.34 11.82 15.85
C LEU A 141 -12.87 10.75 16.80
N ARG A 142 -12.56 10.87 18.10
CA ARG A 142 -13.07 9.97 19.14
C ARG A 142 -14.60 10.01 19.20
N ASN A 143 -15.20 11.20 19.22
CA ASN A 143 -16.65 11.36 19.25
C ASN A 143 -17.30 10.78 18.00
N TYR A 144 -16.74 11.08 16.82
CA TYR A 144 -17.18 10.52 15.55
C TYR A 144 -17.14 8.99 15.55
N ALA A 145 -15.98 8.39 15.88
CA ALA A 145 -15.81 6.95 15.90
C ALA A 145 -16.74 6.25 16.88
N SER A 146 -17.00 6.86 18.05
CA SER A 146 -17.95 6.35 19.04
C SER A 146 -19.41 6.40 18.55
N LEU A 147 -19.79 7.46 17.86
CA LEU A 147 -21.12 7.57 17.25
C LEU A 147 -21.27 6.55 16.11
N LEU A 148 -20.26 6.42 15.28
CA LEU A 148 -20.24 5.43 14.19
C LEU A 148 -20.38 4.00 14.73
N GLN A 149 -19.68 3.66 15.82
CA GLN A 149 -19.80 2.38 16.49
C GLN A 149 -21.22 2.10 16.97
N LYS A 150 -21.88 3.08 17.59
CA LYS A 150 -23.27 2.93 18.10
C LYS A 150 -24.28 2.75 16.98
N ASN A 151 -24.10 3.46 15.86
CA ASN A 151 -25.09 3.52 14.80
C ASN A 151 -24.81 2.57 13.61
N SER A 152 -23.64 1.93 13.57
CA SER A 152 -23.26 1.06 12.45
C SER A 152 -23.79 -0.37 12.55
N HIS A 153 -24.19 -0.82 13.76
CA HIS A 153 -24.69 -2.18 13.95
C HIS A 153 -25.77 -2.20 15.01
N SER A 154 -26.99 -2.49 14.60
CA SER A 154 -28.13 -2.73 15.47
C SER A 154 -28.90 -3.97 14.99
N ILE A 155 -29.66 -4.58 15.90
CA ILE A 155 -30.56 -5.68 15.59
C ILE A 155 -31.97 -5.15 15.83
N ILE A 156 -32.79 -5.07 14.78
CA ILE A 156 -34.18 -4.66 14.84
C ILE A 156 -34.99 -5.86 14.36
N ASP A 157 -35.91 -6.33 15.21
CA ASP A 157 -36.77 -7.51 14.93
C ASP A 157 -36.00 -8.75 14.46
N GLY A 158 -34.83 -9.00 15.06
CA GLY A 158 -33.96 -10.13 14.70
C GLY A 158 -33.13 -9.96 13.42
N THR A 159 -33.29 -8.84 12.72
CA THR A 159 -32.57 -8.53 11.50
C THR A 159 -31.42 -7.55 11.79
N ALA A 160 -30.23 -7.84 11.28
CA ALA A 160 -29.09 -6.94 11.37
C ALA A 160 -29.34 -5.70 10.50
N VAL A 161 -29.23 -4.53 11.09
CA VAL A 161 -29.36 -3.23 10.41
C VAL A 161 -28.07 -2.46 10.60
N GLN A 162 -27.52 -1.98 9.49
CA GLN A 162 -26.35 -1.11 9.46
C GLN A 162 -26.74 0.19 8.74
N ARG A 163 -26.66 1.32 9.44
CA ARG A 163 -27.05 2.63 8.90
C ARG A 163 -25.88 3.41 8.30
N ASN A 164 -24.67 3.09 8.72
CA ASN A 164 -23.47 3.79 8.31
C ASN A 164 -22.38 2.79 7.88
N ALA A 165 -21.73 3.10 6.77
CA ALA A 165 -20.58 2.32 6.32
C ALA A 165 -19.40 2.51 7.28
N LEU A 166 -18.71 1.42 7.59
CA LEU A 166 -17.49 1.44 8.37
C LEU A 166 -16.29 1.60 7.43
N PRO A 167 -15.35 2.51 7.75
CA PRO A 167 -14.14 2.70 6.95
C PRO A 167 -13.23 1.48 7.06
N LEU A 168 -12.57 1.11 5.96
CA LEU A 168 -11.56 0.05 5.96
C LEU A 168 -10.19 0.65 6.26
N PHE A 169 -9.44 -0.02 7.14
CA PHE A 169 -8.03 0.27 7.40
C PHE A 169 -7.22 -1.02 7.33
N ALA A 170 -6.13 -1.02 6.55
CA ALA A 170 -5.22 -2.16 6.46
C ALA A 170 -3.78 -1.69 6.22
N TYR A 171 -2.82 -2.37 6.84
CA TYR A 171 -1.40 -2.14 6.63
C TYR A 171 -0.66 -3.44 6.31
N PHE A 172 -0.15 -3.52 5.09
CA PHE A 172 0.69 -4.62 4.61
C PHE A 172 2.14 -4.19 4.67
N THR A 173 2.90 -4.83 5.55
CA THR A 173 4.34 -4.60 5.69
C THR A 173 5.14 -5.52 4.76
N THR A 174 6.43 -5.21 4.59
CA THR A 174 7.40 -6.14 3.97
C THR A 174 7.55 -7.38 4.82
N GLU A 175 7.47 -8.57 4.23
CA GLU A 175 7.52 -9.81 4.96
C GLU A 175 7.87 -11.06 4.22
N ASP A 176 8.37 -12.01 5.05
CA ASP A 176 8.38 -13.43 4.73
C ASP A 176 6.93 -13.91 4.50
N ILE A 177 6.60 -14.17 3.23
CA ILE A 177 5.31 -14.66 2.74
C ILE A 177 4.91 -15.98 3.39
N HIS A 178 5.88 -16.71 3.92
CA HIS A 178 5.69 -17.99 4.59
C HIS A 178 5.38 -17.84 6.08
N THR A 179 5.33 -16.62 6.61
CA THR A 179 4.92 -16.40 8.00
C THR A 179 3.48 -16.86 8.21
N VAL A 180 3.31 -17.96 8.87
CA VAL A 180 2.00 -18.45 9.32
C VAL A 180 1.80 -18.05 10.78
N ARG A 181 0.89 -17.12 11.02
CA ARG A 181 0.53 -16.77 12.40
C ARG A 181 -0.22 -17.92 13.08
N LYS A 182 0.26 -18.31 14.25
CA LYS A 182 -0.39 -19.31 15.10
C LYS A 182 -1.34 -18.59 16.08
N PHE A 183 -2.58 -18.45 15.70
CA PHE A 183 -3.64 -17.90 16.54
C PHE A 183 -4.44 -19.03 17.20
N ASP A 184 -4.01 -19.59 18.32
CA ASP A 184 -4.70 -20.75 18.92
C ASP A 184 -6.11 -20.43 19.47
N LYS A 185 -6.30 -19.24 20.06
CA LYS A 185 -7.64 -18.79 20.50
C LYS A 185 -8.42 -18.10 19.38
N GLU A 186 -7.74 -17.42 18.51
CA GLU A 186 -8.31 -16.57 17.43
C GLU A 186 -8.69 -17.38 16.21
N LYS A 187 -8.07 -18.54 15.94
CA LYS A 187 -8.54 -19.50 14.93
C LYS A 187 -10.02 -19.87 15.11
N ARG A 188 -10.51 -19.90 16.36
CA ARG A 188 -11.94 -20.12 16.63
C ARG A 188 -12.80 -18.95 16.17
N SER A 189 -12.30 -17.72 16.19
CA SER A 189 -13.01 -16.52 15.75
C SER A 189 -13.28 -16.54 14.26
N PHE A 190 -12.31 -16.98 13.44
CA PHE A 190 -12.52 -17.10 11.98
C PHE A 190 -13.61 -18.13 11.62
N LYS A 191 -13.92 -19.07 12.51
CA LYS A 191 -14.98 -20.09 12.32
C LYS A 191 -16.37 -19.63 12.76
N LYS A 192 -16.49 -18.50 13.46
CA LYS A 192 -17.79 -18.00 13.90
C LYS A 192 -18.60 -17.42 12.76
N TYR A 193 -19.89 -17.68 12.77
CA TYR A 193 -20.86 -17.03 11.91
C TYR A 193 -22.19 -16.85 12.69
N PRO A 194 -22.84 -15.68 12.61
CA PRO A 194 -22.34 -14.43 12.02
C PRO A 194 -21.18 -13.82 12.84
N GLN A 195 -20.40 -12.99 12.18
CA GLN A 195 -19.37 -12.18 12.84
C GLN A 195 -19.86 -10.75 13.05
N LYS A 196 -19.36 -10.10 14.11
CA LYS A 196 -19.55 -8.65 14.28
C LYS A 196 -18.77 -7.90 13.17
N PRO A 197 -19.30 -6.76 12.67
CA PRO A 197 -18.58 -5.96 11.68
C PRO A 197 -17.16 -5.58 12.10
N SER A 198 -16.94 -5.29 13.39
CA SER A 198 -15.62 -4.97 13.96
C SER A 198 -14.55 -6.06 13.75
N PHE A 199 -14.96 -7.31 13.46
CA PHE A 199 -14.00 -8.36 13.11
C PHE A 199 -13.24 -8.06 11.79
N GLY A 200 -13.79 -7.20 10.92
CA GLY A 200 -13.07 -6.66 9.76
C GLY A 200 -11.84 -5.81 10.13
N TYR A 201 -11.73 -5.39 11.39
CA TYR A 201 -10.54 -4.70 11.92
C TYR A 201 -9.53 -5.61 12.62
N PHE A 202 -9.80 -6.91 12.70
CA PHE A 202 -8.88 -7.84 13.33
C PHE A 202 -7.49 -7.78 12.65
N GLU A 203 -6.44 -7.52 13.43
CA GLU A 203 -5.04 -7.40 12.98
C GLU A 203 -4.83 -6.49 11.74
N ASN A 204 -5.65 -5.46 11.57
CA ASN A 204 -5.62 -4.57 10.41
C ASN A 204 -4.37 -3.69 10.30
N PHE A 205 -3.63 -3.50 11.40
CA PHE A 205 -2.37 -2.75 11.41
C PHE A 205 -1.13 -3.61 11.22
N ASP A 206 -1.33 -4.88 10.98
CA ASP A 206 -0.31 -5.83 10.66
C ASP A 206 -0.97 -7.05 10.02
N CYS A 207 -1.28 -6.95 8.73
CA CYS A 207 -2.01 -7.95 7.95
C CYS A 207 -1.20 -9.22 7.62
N LYS A 208 -0.13 -9.49 8.39
CA LYS A 208 0.80 -10.61 8.21
C LYS A 208 0.16 -11.97 8.39
N GLY A 209 0.42 -12.88 7.45
CA GLY A 209 0.13 -14.31 7.61
C GLY A 209 -1.35 -14.64 7.83
N LEU A 210 -2.26 -13.75 7.39
CA LEU A 210 -3.70 -13.93 7.54
C LEU A 210 -4.34 -14.75 6.41
N LEU A 211 -3.66 -14.94 5.27
CA LEU A 211 -4.24 -15.65 4.12
C LEU A 211 -4.83 -17.00 4.50
N ASP A 212 -4.08 -17.85 5.20
CA ASP A 212 -4.55 -19.17 5.59
C ASP A 212 -5.77 -19.12 6.53
N CYS A 213 -5.91 -18.06 7.32
CA CYS A 213 -7.07 -17.85 8.15
C CYS A 213 -8.31 -17.47 7.32
N TRP A 214 -8.13 -16.59 6.32
CA TRP A 214 -9.20 -16.21 5.41
C TRP A 214 -9.64 -17.38 4.51
N LEU A 215 -8.71 -18.16 3.98
CA LEU A 215 -9.03 -19.38 3.23
C LEU A 215 -9.82 -20.37 4.07
N LYS A 216 -9.43 -20.61 5.32
CA LYS A 216 -10.19 -21.44 6.27
C LYS A 216 -11.59 -20.89 6.54
N ARG A 217 -11.76 -19.56 6.59
CA ARG A 217 -13.07 -18.95 6.72
C ARG A 217 -13.96 -19.25 5.53
N LEU A 218 -13.44 -19.16 4.29
CA LEU A 218 -14.20 -19.54 3.08
C LEU A 218 -14.74 -20.96 3.17
N LEU A 219 -13.90 -21.90 3.57
CA LEU A 219 -14.27 -23.31 3.73
C LEU A 219 -15.39 -23.51 4.77
N VAL A 220 -15.24 -22.89 5.93
CA VAL A 220 -16.25 -22.96 7.01
C VAL A 220 -17.58 -22.34 6.58
N LEU A 221 -17.56 -21.21 5.88
CA LEU A 221 -18.78 -20.57 5.38
C LEU A 221 -19.47 -21.45 4.34
N LYS A 222 -18.71 -22.07 3.44
CA LYS A 222 -19.22 -22.97 2.39
C LYS A 222 -19.83 -24.23 3.00
N GLU A 223 -19.11 -24.92 3.89
CA GLU A 223 -19.57 -26.12 4.61
C GLU A 223 -20.87 -25.84 5.38
N ALA A 224 -20.92 -24.72 6.09
CA ALA A 224 -22.10 -24.32 6.86
C ALA A 224 -23.28 -23.84 5.97
N LYS A 225 -23.12 -23.71 4.66
CA LYS A 225 -24.07 -23.11 3.73
C LYS A 225 -24.57 -21.75 4.21
N LYS A 226 -23.64 -20.93 4.70
CA LYS A 226 -23.88 -19.59 5.26
C LYS A 226 -22.87 -18.61 4.67
N GLY A 227 -23.20 -17.30 4.76
CA GLY A 227 -22.27 -16.26 4.34
C GLY A 227 -21.99 -16.22 2.83
N GLU A 228 -22.97 -16.60 1.99
CA GLU A 228 -22.83 -16.57 0.53
C GLU A 228 -22.40 -15.19 0.02
N GLN A 229 -22.91 -14.10 0.62
CA GLN A 229 -22.49 -12.74 0.28
C GLN A 229 -21.02 -12.46 0.57
N GLU A 230 -20.47 -13.02 1.68
CA GLU A 230 -19.04 -12.89 1.98
C GLU A 230 -18.19 -13.64 0.94
N ILE A 231 -18.59 -14.87 0.61
CA ILE A 231 -17.89 -15.72 -0.38
C ILE A 231 -17.92 -15.04 -1.76
N GLU A 232 -19.09 -14.56 -2.18
CA GLU A 232 -19.25 -13.94 -3.49
C GLU A 232 -18.53 -12.59 -3.58
N CYS A 233 -18.53 -11.78 -2.49
CA CYS A 233 -17.75 -10.55 -2.42
C CYS A 233 -16.26 -10.83 -2.63
N VAL A 234 -15.72 -11.85 -1.95
CA VAL A 234 -14.32 -12.24 -2.09
C VAL A 234 -14.03 -12.76 -3.51
N ARG A 235 -14.90 -13.65 -4.05
CA ARG A 235 -14.74 -14.18 -5.40
C ARG A 235 -14.73 -13.07 -6.46
N LYS A 236 -15.71 -12.16 -6.39
CA LYS A 236 -15.79 -11.01 -7.31
C LYS A 236 -14.56 -10.10 -7.22
N ALA A 237 -14.07 -9.84 -6.01
CA ALA A 237 -12.86 -9.02 -5.83
C ALA A 237 -11.62 -9.70 -6.41
N VAL A 238 -11.47 -11.02 -6.21
CA VAL A 238 -10.35 -11.80 -6.79
C VAL A 238 -10.43 -11.77 -8.31
N VAL A 239 -11.61 -12.02 -8.90
CA VAL A 239 -11.79 -11.97 -10.36
C VAL A 239 -11.56 -10.55 -10.91
N SER A 240 -12.00 -9.53 -10.22
CA SER A 240 -11.80 -8.14 -10.65
C SER A 240 -10.32 -7.73 -10.63
N ALA A 241 -9.60 -8.04 -9.54
CA ALA A 241 -8.20 -7.62 -9.38
C ALA A 241 -7.23 -8.50 -10.18
N LEU A 242 -7.44 -9.80 -10.17
CA LEU A 242 -6.48 -10.78 -10.69
C LEU A 242 -6.91 -11.43 -12.00
N GLY A 243 -8.15 -11.17 -12.44
CA GLY A 243 -8.73 -11.70 -13.68
C GLY A 243 -8.24 -11.00 -14.94
N PRO A 244 -8.88 -11.31 -16.10
CA PRO A 244 -8.49 -10.79 -17.42
C PRO A 244 -8.41 -9.26 -17.50
N ASP A 245 -9.35 -8.57 -16.85
CA ASP A 245 -9.41 -7.09 -16.83
C ASP A 245 -8.46 -6.45 -15.80
N GLY A 246 -7.87 -7.26 -14.92
CA GLY A 246 -6.90 -6.86 -13.90
C GLY A 246 -5.48 -7.31 -14.23
N CYS A 247 -4.94 -8.21 -13.42
CA CYS A 247 -3.57 -8.74 -13.59
C CYS A 247 -3.46 -9.86 -14.64
N SER A 248 -4.56 -10.38 -15.17
CA SER A 248 -4.63 -11.50 -16.13
C SER A 248 -3.99 -12.81 -15.60
N ILE A 249 -4.24 -13.15 -14.34
CA ILE A 249 -3.68 -14.34 -13.69
C ILE A 249 -4.78 -15.37 -13.39
N ILE A 250 -5.84 -14.94 -12.68
CA ILE A 250 -6.86 -15.81 -12.09
C ILE A 250 -8.21 -15.45 -12.70
N GLU A 251 -8.79 -16.38 -13.44
CA GLU A 251 -10.10 -16.23 -14.06
C GLU A 251 -11.24 -16.44 -13.05
N ASP A 252 -11.05 -17.38 -12.08
CA ASP A 252 -12.07 -17.66 -11.07
C ASP A 252 -11.47 -18.28 -9.81
N MET A 253 -12.26 -18.31 -8.74
CA MET A 253 -11.95 -18.96 -7.47
C MET A 253 -13.06 -19.94 -7.09
N LYS A 254 -12.68 -21.18 -6.74
CA LYS A 254 -13.61 -22.24 -6.32
C LYS A 254 -13.29 -22.70 -4.89
N VAL A 255 -14.32 -22.74 -4.07
CA VAL A 255 -14.27 -23.35 -2.74
C VAL A 255 -14.90 -24.73 -2.84
N ARG A 256 -14.12 -25.80 -2.61
CA ARG A 256 -14.59 -27.18 -2.71
C ARG A 256 -14.74 -27.81 -1.33
N ASP A 257 -15.93 -28.33 -1.06
CA ASP A 257 -16.26 -28.97 0.21
C ASP A 257 -15.65 -30.38 0.31
N ASN A 258 -15.55 -31.10 -0.85
CA ASN A 258 -15.16 -32.51 -0.86
C ASN A 258 -13.72 -32.75 -0.41
N ASP A 259 -12.80 -31.87 -0.74
CA ASP A 259 -11.39 -31.94 -0.39
C ASP A 259 -10.97 -30.86 0.61
N ASN A 260 -11.93 -30.04 1.04
CA ASN A 260 -11.74 -28.95 2.02
C ASN A 260 -10.61 -28.00 1.62
N GLU A 261 -10.60 -27.58 0.33
CA GLU A 261 -9.58 -26.76 -0.27
C GLU A 261 -10.15 -25.61 -1.11
N VAL A 262 -9.36 -24.55 -1.28
CA VAL A 262 -9.64 -23.45 -2.19
C VAL A 262 -8.74 -23.54 -3.41
N TYR A 263 -9.36 -23.48 -4.59
CA TYR A 263 -8.69 -23.55 -5.88
C TYR A 263 -8.83 -22.23 -6.62
N PHE A 264 -7.77 -21.86 -7.30
CA PHE A 264 -7.74 -20.75 -8.23
C PHE A 264 -7.64 -21.27 -9.66
N ILE A 265 -8.55 -20.83 -10.51
CA ILE A 265 -8.56 -21.15 -11.93
C ILE A 265 -7.79 -20.05 -12.61
N PHE A 266 -6.66 -20.40 -13.22
CA PHE A 266 -5.81 -19.47 -13.93
C PHE A 266 -6.35 -19.18 -15.33
N CYS A 267 -6.04 -18.01 -15.88
CA CYS A 267 -6.44 -17.62 -17.24
C CYS A 267 -5.90 -18.55 -18.34
N ASP A 268 -4.88 -19.35 -18.03
CA ASP A 268 -4.35 -20.40 -18.93
C ASP A 268 -5.07 -21.77 -18.79
N GLY A 269 -6.14 -21.81 -17.99
CA GLY A 269 -6.95 -23.02 -17.77
C GLY A 269 -6.43 -23.94 -16.66
N ARG A 270 -5.27 -23.67 -16.05
CA ARG A 270 -4.78 -24.50 -14.93
C ARG A 270 -5.60 -24.23 -13.68
N GLU A 271 -5.89 -25.30 -12.95
CA GLU A 271 -6.49 -25.23 -11.63
C GLU A 271 -5.42 -25.50 -10.58
N VAL A 272 -5.15 -24.50 -9.74
CA VAL A 272 -4.07 -24.53 -8.74
C VAL A 272 -4.63 -24.37 -7.35
N ARG A 273 -4.25 -25.27 -6.46
CA ARG A 273 -4.62 -25.25 -5.05
C ARG A 273 -3.91 -24.09 -4.33
N SER A 274 -4.57 -23.50 -3.34
CA SER A 274 -4.10 -22.29 -2.64
C SER A 274 -2.72 -22.41 -2.00
N ASP A 275 -2.33 -23.61 -1.55
CA ASP A 275 -1.02 -23.89 -0.93
C ASP A 275 0.12 -24.07 -1.96
N LEU A 276 -0.21 -24.24 -3.25
CA LEU A 276 0.74 -24.42 -4.36
C LEU A 276 0.98 -23.13 -5.14
N LEU A 277 0.45 -22.01 -4.69
CA LEU A 277 0.72 -20.70 -5.31
C LEU A 277 2.20 -20.32 -5.15
N SER A 278 2.81 -19.79 -6.21
CA SER A 278 4.14 -19.17 -6.12
C SER A 278 4.09 -17.94 -5.20
N ASP A 279 5.23 -17.54 -4.66
CA ASP A 279 5.32 -16.44 -3.69
C ASP A 279 4.69 -15.14 -4.20
N GLY A 280 4.96 -14.76 -5.45
CA GLY A 280 4.37 -13.57 -6.05
C GLY A 280 2.84 -13.65 -6.16
N TYR A 281 2.30 -14.78 -6.61
CA TYR A 281 0.85 -14.97 -6.66
C TYR A 281 0.24 -15.03 -5.26
N ARG A 282 0.90 -15.69 -4.31
CA ARG A 282 0.47 -15.76 -2.92
C ARG A 282 0.38 -14.37 -2.29
N ARG A 283 1.35 -13.49 -2.56
CA ARG A 283 1.35 -12.10 -2.11
C ARG A 283 0.13 -11.34 -2.64
N LEU A 284 -0.13 -11.38 -3.94
CA LEU A 284 -1.27 -10.70 -4.56
C LEU A 284 -2.60 -11.22 -4.05
N VAL A 285 -2.77 -12.53 -4.04
CA VAL A 285 -3.97 -13.20 -3.52
C VAL A 285 -4.21 -12.84 -2.06
N SER A 286 -3.15 -12.80 -1.25
CA SER A 286 -3.22 -12.40 0.17
C SER A 286 -3.78 -10.99 0.34
N ILE A 287 -3.26 -10.00 -0.40
CA ILE A 287 -3.72 -8.62 -0.33
C ILE A 287 -5.19 -8.52 -0.75
N VAL A 288 -5.55 -9.10 -1.91
CA VAL A 288 -6.91 -8.99 -2.45
C VAL A 288 -7.93 -9.69 -1.56
N ILE A 289 -7.65 -10.90 -1.10
CA ILE A 289 -8.55 -11.67 -0.23
C ILE A 289 -8.71 -10.98 1.13
N ASP A 290 -7.62 -10.46 1.73
CA ASP A 290 -7.70 -9.76 3.01
C ASP A 290 -8.59 -8.51 2.89
N LEU A 291 -8.36 -7.67 1.88
CA LEU A 291 -9.16 -6.47 1.64
C LEU A 291 -10.63 -6.81 1.39
N ALA A 292 -10.90 -7.80 0.54
CA ALA A 292 -12.26 -8.21 0.21
C ALA A 292 -13.03 -8.74 1.42
N PHE A 293 -12.40 -9.58 2.26
CA PHE A 293 -13.02 -10.03 3.51
C PHE A 293 -13.29 -8.89 4.47
N ARG A 294 -12.35 -7.95 4.63
CA ARG A 294 -12.58 -6.78 5.48
C ARG A 294 -13.76 -5.95 4.97
N CYS A 295 -13.84 -5.68 3.67
CA CYS A 295 -14.98 -4.99 3.07
C CYS A 295 -16.29 -5.72 3.35
N ALA A 296 -16.32 -7.04 3.13
CA ALA A 296 -17.50 -7.85 3.37
C ALA A 296 -17.91 -7.86 4.85
N LEU A 297 -16.96 -8.07 5.77
CA LEU A 297 -17.23 -8.09 7.21
C LEU A 297 -17.74 -6.74 7.72
N LEU A 298 -17.12 -5.64 7.27
CA LEU A 298 -17.48 -4.29 7.71
C LEU A 298 -18.84 -3.84 7.17
N ASN A 299 -19.17 -4.16 5.89
CA ASN A 299 -20.23 -3.45 5.18
C ASN A 299 -21.18 -4.33 4.36
N LYS A 300 -21.14 -5.67 4.49
CA LYS A 300 -22.06 -6.56 3.73
C LYS A 300 -23.55 -6.30 3.99
N VAL A 301 -23.89 -5.83 5.19
CA VAL A 301 -25.28 -5.53 5.55
C VAL A 301 -25.83 -4.38 4.70
N MET A 302 -24.96 -3.41 4.31
CA MET A 302 -25.33 -2.30 3.45
C MET A 302 -25.21 -2.61 1.95
N TYR A 303 -24.16 -3.31 1.57
CA TYR A 303 -23.73 -3.40 0.17
C TYR A 303 -23.71 -4.82 -0.39
N GLY A 304 -24.06 -5.83 0.42
CA GLY A 304 -24.08 -7.23 -0.01
C GLY A 304 -22.70 -7.69 -0.50
N ASP A 305 -22.70 -8.33 -1.66
CA ASP A 305 -21.52 -8.84 -2.36
C ASP A 305 -20.75 -7.77 -3.16
N GLU A 306 -21.29 -6.54 -3.26
CA GLU A 306 -20.60 -5.37 -3.83
C GLU A 306 -19.83 -4.56 -2.77
N ALA A 307 -19.75 -5.06 -1.53
CA ALA A 307 -19.09 -4.35 -0.43
C ALA A 307 -17.63 -3.98 -0.75
N TYR A 308 -16.93 -4.78 -1.55
CA TYR A 308 -15.55 -4.48 -1.97
C TYR A 308 -15.42 -3.20 -2.82
N LYS A 309 -16.44 -2.86 -3.64
CA LYS A 309 -16.44 -1.63 -4.44
C LYS A 309 -16.90 -0.41 -3.66
N GLN A 310 -17.82 -0.61 -2.70
CA GLN A 310 -18.51 0.48 -2.02
C GLN A 310 -17.83 0.91 -0.72
N THR A 311 -17.02 0.03 -0.12
CA THR A 311 -16.31 0.35 1.12
C THR A 311 -15.23 1.39 0.87
N HIS A 312 -15.27 2.48 1.63
CA HIS A 312 -14.24 3.52 1.66
C HIS A 312 -13.20 3.22 2.73
N GLY A 313 -12.02 3.82 2.61
CA GLY A 313 -10.97 3.67 3.63
C GLY A 313 -9.57 4.01 3.12
N THR A 314 -8.57 3.64 3.92
CA THR A 314 -7.16 3.84 3.58
C THR A 314 -6.39 2.54 3.76
N VAL A 315 -5.61 2.18 2.77
CA VAL A 315 -4.75 0.99 2.75
C VAL A 315 -3.31 1.41 2.54
N ILE A 316 -2.44 0.91 3.39
CA ILE A 316 -0.99 1.13 3.30
C ILE A 316 -0.34 -0.18 2.87
N ILE A 317 0.55 -0.11 1.88
CA ILE A 317 1.32 -1.27 1.40
C ILE A 317 2.80 -0.86 1.30
N ASP A 318 3.63 -1.47 2.10
CA ASP A 318 5.08 -1.30 2.01
C ASP A 318 5.65 -2.29 0.99
N GLU A 319 6.50 -1.80 0.07
CA GLU A 319 7.14 -2.57 -1.00
C GLU A 319 6.17 -3.47 -1.79
N ILE A 320 5.22 -2.85 -2.51
CA ILE A 320 4.21 -3.58 -3.29
C ILE A 320 4.82 -4.53 -4.33
N ASP A 321 6.01 -4.21 -4.82
CA ASP A 321 6.76 -4.95 -5.83
C ASP A 321 7.45 -6.22 -5.31
N GLU A 322 7.51 -6.41 -3.99
CA GLU A 322 8.19 -7.55 -3.38
C GLU A 322 7.65 -8.89 -3.93
N HIS A 323 8.55 -9.75 -4.42
CA HIS A 323 8.27 -11.05 -5.05
C HIS A 323 7.44 -11.01 -6.36
N LEU A 324 7.08 -9.84 -6.89
CA LEU A 324 6.27 -9.75 -8.09
C LEU A 324 7.10 -9.86 -9.37
N HIS A 325 6.62 -10.69 -10.30
CA HIS A 325 7.15 -10.71 -11.65
C HIS A 325 6.96 -9.32 -12.32
N PRO A 326 7.90 -8.85 -13.16
CA PRO A 326 7.83 -7.54 -13.82
C PRO A 326 6.49 -7.21 -14.50
N GLU A 327 5.88 -8.19 -15.14
CA GLU A 327 4.57 -8.02 -15.80
C GLU A 327 3.46 -7.61 -14.80
N LEU A 328 3.51 -8.16 -13.58
CA LEU A 328 2.54 -7.87 -12.54
C LEU A 328 2.79 -6.50 -11.89
N GLN A 329 4.06 -6.08 -11.80
CA GLN A 329 4.43 -4.77 -11.27
C GLN A 329 3.78 -3.63 -12.07
N VAL A 330 3.59 -3.80 -13.39
CA VAL A 330 2.94 -2.80 -14.25
C VAL A 330 1.44 -2.69 -13.99
N ARG A 331 0.79 -3.78 -13.57
CA ARG A 331 -0.68 -3.88 -13.54
C ARG A 331 -1.28 -3.74 -12.16
N ILE A 332 -0.55 -4.11 -11.10
CA ILE A 332 -1.10 -4.34 -9.77
C ILE A 332 -1.80 -3.12 -9.16
N LEU A 333 -1.19 -1.94 -9.21
CA LEU A 333 -1.78 -0.75 -8.60
C LEU A 333 -3.08 -0.34 -9.27
N LYS A 334 -3.11 -0.39 -10.61
CA LYS A 334 -4.32 -0.12 -11.38
C LYS A 334 -5.41 -1.15 -11.11
N ALA A 335 -5.04 -2.43 -11.02
CA ALA A 335 -5.98 -3.50 -10.71
C ALA A 335 -6.58 -3.36 -9.31
N LEU A 336 -5.78 -3.05 -8.30
CA LEU A 336 -6.26 -2.78 -6.94
C LEU A 336 -7.19 -1.57 -6.90
N HIS A 337 -6.80 -0.45 -7.53
CA HIS A 337 -7.63 0.76 -7.53
C HIS A 337 -8.96 0.57 -8.28
N ASN A 338 -8.96 -0.14 -9.40
CA ASN A 338 -10.20 -0.45 -10.13
C ASN A 338 -11.13 -1.39 -9.34
N THR A 339 -10.55 -2.32 -8.58
CA THR A 339 -11.32 -3.27 -7.76
C THR A 339 -11.90 -2.62 -6.51
N PHE A 340 -11.12 -1.73 -5.88
CA PHE A 340 -11.47 -1.03 -4.65
C PHE A 340 -11.48 0.50 -4.86
N PRO A 341 -12.40 1.05 -5.68
CA PRO A 341 -12.30 2.42 -6.18
C PRO A 341 -12.47 3.51 -5.11
N ASN A 342 -13.07 3.17 -3.96
CA ASN A 342 -13.27 4.09 -2.84
C ASN A 342 -12.16 3.98 -1.76
N ILE A 343 -11.11 3.21 -2.03
CA ILE A 343 -9.99 3.05 -1.12
C ILE A 343 -8.82 3.92 -1.57
N GLN A 344 -8.32 4.73 -0.64
CA GLN A 344 -7.07 5.44 -0.79
C GLN A 344 -5.90 4.48 -0.56
N PHE A 345 -4.99 4.39 -1.52
CA PHE A 345 -3.78 3.58 -1.41
C PHE A 345 -2.56 4.47 -1.14
N ILE A 346 -1.82 4.18 -0.08
CA ILE A 346 -0.51 4.79 0.23
C ILE A 346 0.53 3.67 0.13
N VAL A 347 1.36 3.72 -0.89
CA VAL A 347 2.17 2.57 -1.31
C VAL A 347 3.62 2.97 -1.47
N SER A 348 4.55 2.15 -0.99
CA SER A 348 5.97 2.30 -1.30
C SER A 348 6.43 1.28 -2.36
N THR A 349 7.44 1.65 -3.13
CA THR A 349 8.08 0.76 -4.11
C THR A 349 9.52 1.16 -4.38
N HIS A 350 10.29 0.16 -4.79
CA HIS A 350 11.61 0.33 -5.40
C HIS A 350 11.63 -0.05 -6.89
N ALA A 351 10.52 -0.58 -7.44
CA ALA A 351 10.45 -1.06 -8.81
C ALA A 351 10.13 0.05 -9.82
N PRO A 352 11.00 0.31 -10.82
CA PRO A 352 10.73 1.30 -11.87
C PRO A 352 9.47 1.02 -12.67
N LEU A 353 9.11 -0.25 -12.84
CA LEU A 353 7.89 -0.66 -13.55
C LEU A 353 6.62 -0.24 -12.81
N VAL A 354 6.60 -0.34 -11.48
CA VAL A 354 5.50 0.20 -10.67
C VAL A 354 5.45 1.72 -10.78
N MET A 355 6.61 2.40 -10.75
CA MET A 355 6.69 3.86 -10.89
C MET A 355 6.10 4.34 -12.21
N SER A 356 6.40 3.64 -13.33
CA SER A 356 5.92 3.99 -14.66
C SER A 356 4.43 3.68 -14.89
N SER A 357 3.79 2.92 -14.00
CA SER A 357 2.41 2.48 -14.15
C SER A 357 1.37 3.43 -13.54
N VAL A 358 1.79 4.39 -12.70
CA VAL A 358 0.88 5.31 -12.02
C VAL A 358 0.68 6.57 -12.86
N GLU A 359 -0.55 6.73 -13.37
CA GLU A 359 -0.97 7.93 -14.09
C GLU A 359 -1.11 9.10 -13.13
N ASN A 360 -0.44 10.22 -13.43
CA ASN A 360 -0.59 11.43 -12.64
C ASN A 360 -1.95 12.07 -12.93
N SER A 361 -2.76 12.23 -11.90
CA SER A 361 -4.13 12.75 -11.99
C SER A 361 -4.48 13.54 -10.72
N PRO A 362 -5.61 14.22 -10.65
CA PRO A 362 -6.07 14.83 -9.41
C PRO A 362 -6.23 13.82 -8.25
N GLU A 363 -6.39 12.52 -8.56
CA GLU A 363 -6.59 11.46 -7.58
C GLU A 363 -5.32 10.66 -7.27
N ASN A 364 -4.32 10.69 -8.15
CA ASN A 364 -3.09 9.90 -8.01
C ASN A 364 -1.86 10.78 -7.99
N VAL A 365 -0.83 10.38 -7.24
CA VAL A 365 0.44 11.10 -7.16
C VAL A 365 1.60 10.14 -6.93
N VAL A 366 2.77 10.51 -7.47
CA VAL A 366 4.05 9.89 -7.17
C VAL A 366 4.91 10.89 -6.42
N TYR A 367 5.32 10.56 -5.20
CA TYR A 367 6.22 11.36 -4.39
C TYR A 367 7.59 10.71 -4.30
N LYS A 368 8.62 11.45 -4.67
CA LYS A 368 10.00 11.08 -4.36
C LYS A 368 10.40 11.69 -3.03
N LEU A 369 10.73 10.83 -2.07
CA LEU A 369 11.34 11.24 -0.82
C LEU A 369 12.85 11.39 -1.01
N GLU A 370 13.40 12.47 -0.47
CA GLU A 370 14.82 12.79 -0.56
C GLU A 370 15.34 13.19 0.83
N TYR A 371 16.57 12.76 1.13
CA TYR A 371 17.33 13.25 2.28
C TYR A 371 18.56 13.98 1.77
N LYS A 372 18.66 15.27 2.04
CA LYS A 372 19.76 16.10 1.57
C LYS A 372 20.12 17.14 2.62
N ASP A 373 21.40 17.28 2.88
CA ASP A 373 21.95 18.29 3.80
C ASP A 373 21.30 18.26 5.21
N GLY A 374 20.95 17.05 5.70
CA GLY A 374 20.31 16.88 7.01
C GLY A 374 18.77 17.04 6.98
N ILE A 375 18.18 17.38 5.84
CA ILE A 375 16.75 17.70 5.72
C ILE A 375 16.03 16.62 4.90
N TYR A 376 14.93 16.13 5.43
CA TYR A 376 14.00 15.28 4.71
C TYR A 376 13.00 16.14 3.93
N SER A 377 12.83 15.82 2.67
CA SER A 377 11.91 16.52 1.79
C SER A 377 11.24 15.56 0.82
N HIS A 378 10.20 16.02 0.15
CA HIS A 378 9.58 15.28 -0.92
C HIS A 378 9.29 16.19 -2.11
N LYS A 379 9.18 15.58 -3.29
CA LYS A 379 8.75 16.27 -4.50
C LYS A 379 7.79 15.38 -5.29
N GLU A 380 6.82 16.01 -5.92
CA GLU A 380 5.92 15.35 -6.86
C GLU A 380 6.66 15.07 -8.16
N LEU A 381 6.49 13.87 -8.71
CA LEU A 381 7.05 13.45 -9.99
C LEU A 381 5.94 12.97 -10.93
N ASN A 382 6.17 13.17 -12.21
CA ASN A 382 5.39 12.52 -13.25
C ASN A 382 6.26 11.43 -13.89
N THR A 383 5.95 10.17 -13.56
CA THR A 383 6.71 8.99 -13.99
C THR A 383 5.93 8.12 -14.97
N TYR A 384 4.67 8.45 -15.24
CA TYR A 384 3.79 7.64 -16.07
C TYR A 384 4.33 7.47 -17.49
N GLY A 385 4.43 6.21 -17.94
CA GLY A 385 4.90 5.86 -19.27
C GLY A 385 6.38 6.13 -19.55
N LEU A 386 7.17 6.51 -18.55
CA LEU A 386 8.62 6.68 -18.73
C LEU A 386 9.30 5.32 -18.92
N ASP A 387 10.34 5.32 -19.77
CA ASP A 387 11.21 4.16 -19.95
C ASP A 387 11.95 3.80 -18.65
N VAL A 388 12.07 2.51 -18.39
CA VAL A 388 12.72 1.98 -17.16
C VAL A 388 14.15 2.47 -17.00
N ASN A 389 14.93 2.53 -18.08
CA ASN A 389 16.33 2.98 -18.01
C ASN A 389 16.41 4.48 -17.68
N LEU A 390 15.44 5.26 -18.15
CA LEU A 390 15.34 6.70 -17.83
C LEU A 390 15.02 6.88 -16.33
N LEU A 391 14.08 6.10 -15.80
CA LEU A 391 13.74 6.11 -14.37
C LEU A 391 14.92 5.71 -13.50
N LEU A 392 15.62 4.63 -13.85
CA LEU A 392 16.81 4.17 -13.13
C LEU A 392 17.90 5.27 -13.11
N LYS A 393 18.17 5.88 -14.26
CA LYS A 393 19.24 6.88 -14.40
C LYS A 393 18.88 8.21 -13.73
N GLU A 394 17.69 8.75 -13.98
CA GLU A 394 17.34 10.11 -13.56
C GLU A 394 16.71 10.15 -12.17
N GLN A 395 15.86 9.19 -11.83
CA GLN A 395 15.13 9.21 -10.58
C GLN A 395 15.82 8.41 -9.48
N MET A 396 16.43 7.30 -9.83
CA MET A 396 17.11 6.42 -8.85
C MET A 396 18.63 6.63 -8.82
N LYS A 397 19.20 7.37 -9.79
CA LYS A 397 20.65 7.63 -9.93
C LYS A 397 21.49 6.35 -9.95
N VAL A 398 20.92 5.27 -10.47
CA VAL A 398 21.58 3.97 -10.60
C VAL A 398 22.22 3.86 -11.99
N ALA A 399 23.44 3.38 -12.03
CA ALA A 399 24.08 3.04 -13.30
C ALA A 399 23.31 1.87 -13.96
N VAL A 400 22.81 2.11 -15.17
CA VAL A 400 22.03 1.11 -15.92
C VAL A 400 22.92 -0.08 -16.39
N ARG A 401 24.23 0.10 -16.34
CA ARG A 401 25.23 -0.90 -16.78
C ARG A 401 26.32 -1.05 -15.76
N ASP A 402 27.00 -2.21 -15.83
CA ASP A 402 28.27 -2.41 -15.11
C ASP A 402 29.27 -1.28 -15.41
N THR A 403 30.02 -0.88 -14.40
CA THR A 403 30.95 0.26 -14.47
C THR A 403 32.01 0.07 -15.55
N LYS A 404 32.48 -1.18 -15.78
CA LYS A 404 33.47 -1.48 -16.83
C LYS A 404 32.87 -1.29 -18.21
N ALA A 405 31.69 -1.88 -18.45
CA ALA A 405 30.99 -1.76 -19.73
C ALA A 405 30.66 -0.28 -20.04
N SER A 406 30.15 0.46 -19.06
CA SER A 406 29.84 1.89 -19.21
C SER A 406 31.05 2.70 -19.65
N LYS A 407 32.20 2.51 -18.99
CA LYS A 407 33.46 3.20 -19.35
C LYS A 407 33.91 2.87 -20.77
N LEU A 408 33.80 1.61 -21.19
CA LEU A 408 34.18 1.22 -22.55
C LEU A 408 33.24 1.86 -23.59
N PHE A 409 31.93 1.91 -23.35
CA PHE A 409 31.00 2.62 -24.23
C PHE A 409 31.33 4.11 -24.35
N GLU A 410 31.60 4.78 -23.22
CA GLU A 410 32.01 6.18 -23.17
C GLU A 410 33.32 6.41 -23.93
N GLN A 411 34.30 5.50 -23.83
CA GLN A 411 35.55 5.58 -24.56
C GLN A 411 35.34 5.45 -26.06
N VAL A 412 34.47 4.54 -26.55
CA VAL A 412 34.16 4.43 -27.98
C VAL A 412 33.55 5.76 -28.47
N ASP A 413 32.58 6.32 -27.75
CA ASP A 413 31.94 7.60 -28.14
C ASP A 413 32.96 8.78 -28.12
N LEU A 414 33.89 8.79 -27.16
CA LEU A 414 34.96 9.79 -27.10
C LEU A 414 35.88 9.68 -28.32
N TYR A 415 36.41 8.49 -28.65
CA TYR A 415 37.27 8.29 -29.79
C TYR A 415 36.59 8.55 -31.12
N LEU A 416 35.28 8.30 -31.23
CA LEU A 416 34.49 8.68 -32.40
C LEU A 416 34.40 10.20 -32.56
N LYS A 417 34.24 10.96 -31.44
CA LYS A 417 34.26 12.43 -31.46
C LYS A 417 35.64 12.97 -31.84
N GLU A 418 36.71 12.35 -31.36
CA GLU A 418 38.07 12.70 -31.65
C GLU A 418 38.52 12.24 -33.05
N LYS A 419 37.66 11.51 -33.78
CA LYS A 419 37.94 10.89 -35.10
C LYS A 419 39.06 9.86 -35.08
N ASP A 420 39.39 9.28 -33.92
CA ASP A 420 40.36 8.19 -33.79
C ASP A 420 39.66 6.84 -33.97
N LEU A 421 39.44 6.47 -35.23
CA LEU A 421 38.75 5.25 -35.62
C LEU A 421 39.50 3.98 -35.20
N ALA A 422 40.83 4.02 -35.12
CA ALA A 422 41.61 2.86 -34.77
C ALA A 422 41.40 2.47 -33.30
N LYS A 423 41.41 3.46 -32.40
CA LYS A 423 41.12 3.24 -30.99
C LYS A 423 39.64 2.90 -30.74
N ALA A 424 38.71 3.58 -31.42
CA ALA A 424 37.31 3.26 -31.32
C ALA A 424 37.01 1.79 -31.68
N LYS A 425 37.63 1.27 -32.72
CA LYS A 425 37.51 -0.16 -33.12
C LYS A 425 38.12 -1.13 -32.10
N ALA A 426 39.30 -0.82 -31.59
CA ALA A 426 39.94 -1.68 -30.58
C ALA A 426 39.04 -1.81 -29.33
N ILE A 427 38.47 -0.73 -28.82
CA ILE A 427 37.56 -0.77 -27.71
C ILE A 427 36.21 -1.45 -28.07
N LEU A 428 35.69 -1.23 -29.27
CA LEU A 428 34.49 -1.92 -29.75
C LEU A 428 34.68 -3.43 -29.77
N THR A 429 35.87 -3.92 -30.24
CA THR A 429 36.21 -5.35 -30.23
C THR A 429 36.28 -5.90 -28.80
N GLU A 430 36.85 -5.15 -27.85
CA GLU A 430 36.82 -5.53 -26.43
C GLU A 430 35.40 -5.63 -25.89
N LEU A 431 34.52 -4.66 -26.20
CA LEU A 431 33.12 -4.70 -25.85
C LEU A 431 32.36 -5.91 -26.41
N GLU A 432 32.63 -6.26 -27.66
CA GLU A 432 32.01 -7.43 -28.34
C GLU A 432 32.42 -8.77 -27.70
N MET A 433 33.57 -8.83 -27.05
CA MET A 433 34.03 -10.03 -26.34
C MET A 433 33.33 -10.21 -24.99
N ILE A 434 32.88 -9.13 -24.36
CA ILE A 434 32.32 -9.16 -22.99
C ILE A 434 30.82 -8.91 -22.93
N THR A 435 30.19 -8.49 -24.04
CA THR A 435 28.77 -8.19 -24.12
C THR A 435 28.11 -8.96 -25.26
N ASP A 436 26.77 -9.00 -25.27
CA ASP A 436 26.02 -9.60 -26.38
C ASP A 436 26.27 -8.82 -27.69
N PRO A 437 26.79 -9.46 -28.73
CA PRO A 437 27.05 -8.84 -30.04
C PRO A 437 25.82 -8.26 -30.71
N GLN A 438 24.61 -8.67 -30.31
CA GLN A 438 23.32 -8.20 -30.80
C GLN A 438 22.79 -7.00 -29.98
N GLN A 439 23.52 -6.54 -28.98
CA GLN A 439 23.08 -5.38 -28.17
C GLN A 439 22.87 -4.17 -29.09
N PRO A 440 21.68 -3.47 -29.00
CA PRO A 440 21.31 -2.42 -29.92
C PRO A 440 22.35 -1.29 -30.05
N GLU A 441 23.00 -0.93 -28.96
CA GLU A 441 24.00 0.12 -28.95
C GLU A 441 25.33 -0.30 -29.59
N LEU A 442 25.76 -1.56 -29.40
CA LEU A 442 26.90 -2.13 -30.15
C LEU A 442 26.62 -2.17 -31.65
N VAL A 443 25.43 -2.60 -32.04
CA VAL A 443 24.99 -2.59 -33.44
C VAL A 443 25.04 -1.19 -34.03
N ARG A 444 24.55 -0.18 -33.26
CA ARG A 444 24.62 1.23 -33.65
C ARG A 444 26.04 1.73 -33.81
N LEU A 445 26.90 1.48 -32.82
CA LEU A 445 28.31 1.91 -32.86
C LEU A 445 29.08 1.25 -34.04
N ARG A 446 28.86 -0.04 -34.28
CA ARG A 446 29.39 -0.76 -35.42
C ARG A 446 28.96 -0.13 -36.76
N ALA A 447 27.66 0.19 -36.88
CA ALA A 447 27.13 0.85 -38.07
C ALA A 447 27.73 2.26 -38.28
N ILE A 448 27.93 3.03 -37.21
CA ILE A 448 28.58 4.34 -37.28
C ILE A 448 30.03 4.21 -37.75
N ILE A 449 30.80 3.31 -37.16
CA ILE A 449 32.21 3.08 -37.52
C ILE A 449 32.32 2.64 -38.97
N ASN A 450 31.51 1.67 -39.42
CA ASN A 450 31.48 1.21 -40.80
C ASN A 450 31.12 2.31 -41.79
N ARG A 451 30.14 3.16 -41.42
CA ARG A 451 29.75 4.30 -42.24
C ARG A 451 30.89 5.31 -42.41
N ILE A 452 31.60 5.65 -41.34
CA ILE A 452 32.72 6.59 -41.39
C ILE A 452 33.85 6.03 -42.28
N GLU A 453 34.12 4.72 -42.24
CA GLU A 453 35.12 4.09 -43.10
C GLU A 453 34.75 4.08 -44.57
N LEU A 454 33.46 3.91 -44.87
CA LEU A 454 33.00 3.94 -46.28
C LEU A 454 33.01 5.38 -46.85
N ILE A 455 32.77 6.39 -46.04
CA ILE A 455 32.78 7.81 -46.47
C ILE A 455 34.18 8.39 -46.47
N GLY A 456 35.09 7.86 -45.68
CA GLY A 456 36.51 8.26 -45.66
C GLY A 456 37.40 7.61 -46.71
N ARG A 457 36.81 6.73 -47.53
CA ARG A 457 37.40 6.23 -48.75
C ARG A 457 36.82 7.00 -49.96
#